data_8231851b855f8dfe10dcd62f8bdd11d0
#
_entry.id   8231851b855f8dfe10dcd62f8bdd11d0
#
_cell.length_a   1.000
_cell.length_b   1.000
_cell.length_c   1.000
_cell.angle_alpha   90.00
_cell.angle_beta   90.00
_cell.angle_gamma   90.00
#
_symmetry.space_group_name_H-M   'P 1'
#
loop_
_entity.id
_entity.type
_entity.pdbx_description
1 polymer ?
#
loop_
_entity_poly.entity_id
_entity_poly.type
_entity_poly.pdbx_seq_one_letter_code
_entity_poly.pdbx_strand_id
1 'polypeptide(L)'
;MKQITQQKWLRYGLFIALVLNGIELELLGLTANNLFFKEAFALILTISLLGIYLIPFAAAIFYLSKKFHMNLNVIIVSCLSGLYISGFLASCGNHLVGQFWSYIIPSKDALKLWGDALTAPIVEEPIKASSAILVITLFPRLTLKEKLVVALLSGMGFQLAEDIRYLIQAKSIDSLVPTAIERISTAVTSHWVHTAIFTIGAYLLLKGSNLFSKQQQIFWLLSPLVLHFIWNSPLTSIPGMTVLLGTLILLIFGDLFQKINTLDDDVLF
;
A
#
# COMPACT_ATOMS: atom_id res chain seq x y z
N MET A 1 -32.65 -13.73 -2.07
CA MET A 1 -32.56 -12.26 -1.99
C MET A 1 -32.17 -11.74 -0.60
N LYS A 2 -32.86 -12.07 0.51
CA LYS A 2 -32.52 -11.56 1.88
C LYS A 2 -31.07 -11.83 2.31
N GLN A 3 -30.53 -13.01 2.05
CA GLN A 3 -29.17 -13.40 2.47
C GLN A 3 -28.07 -12.62 1.72
N ILE A 4 -28.24 -12.34 0.43
CA ILE A 4 -27.31 -11.55 -0.38
C ILE A 4 -27.30 -10.08 0.10
N THR A 5 -28.46 -9.55 0.47
CA THR A 5 -28.60 -8.19 0.99
C THR A 5 -27.91 -8.06 2.36
N GLN A 6 -28.07 -9.06 3.24
CA GLN A 6 -27.45 -9.08 4.57
C GLN A 6 -25.91 -9.15 4.48
N GLN A 7 -25.36 -9.97 3.60
CA GLN A 7 -23.90 -10.04 3.39
C GLN A 7 -23.33 -8.71 2.85
N LYS A 8 -24.09 -8.01 2.01
CA LYS A 8 -23.69 -6.70 1.50
C LYS A 8 -23.56 -5.67 2.61
N TRP A 9 -24.57 -5.56 3.46
CA TRP A 9 -24.55 -4.62 4.61
C TRP A 9 -23.44 -4.94 5.61
N LEU A 10 -23.15 -6.23 5.84
CA LEU A 10 -22.05 -6.65 6.70
C LEU A 10 -20.69 -6.15 6.16
N ARG A 11 -20.44 -6.26 4.85
CA ARG A 11 -19.20 -5.78 4.22
C ARG A 11 -19.04 -4.26 4.32
N TYR A 12 -20.12 -3.50 4.08
CA TYR A 12 -20.09 -2.05 4.26
C TYR A 12 -19.87 -1.68 5.74
N GLY A 13 -20.55 -2.35 6.67
CA GLY A 13 -20.34 -2.15 8.11
C GLY A 13 -18.88 -2.41 8.53
N LEU A 14 -18.31 -3.52 8.07
CA LEU A 14 -16.91 -3.84 8.31
C LEU A 14 -15.96 -2.78 7.74
N PHE A 15 -16.20 -2.35 6.49
CA PHE A 15 -15.39 -1.31 5.85
C PHE A 15 -15.42 -0.01 6.67
N ILE A 16 -16.61 0.46 7.04
CA ILE A 16 -16.77 1.69 7.83
C ILE A 16 -16.10 1.56 9.21
N ALA A 17 -16.30 0.44 9.89
CA ALA A 17 -15.67 0.20 11.19
C ALA A 17 -14.14 0.25 11.10
N LEU A 18 -13.54 -0.40 10.09
CA LEU A 18 -12.10 -0.39 9.89
C LEU A 18 -11.56 1.00 9.53
N VAL A 19 -12.28 1.76 8.70
CA VAL A 19 -11.90 3.16 8.38
C VAL A 19 -11.94 4.03 9.63
N LEU A 20 -12.98 3.92 10.47
CA LEU A 20 -13.10 4.69 11.71
C LEU A 20 -11.95 4.38 12.68
N ASN A 21 -11.58 3.10 12.85
CA ASN A 21 -10.42 2.72 13.66
C ASN A 21 -9.11 3.28 13.09
N GLY A 22 -8.97 3.30 11.76
CA GLY A 22 -7.80 3.91 11.11
C GLY A 22 -7.73 5.42 11.35
N ILE A 23 -8.85 6.14 11.24
CA ILE A 23 -8.92 7.57 11.53
C ILE A 23 -8.55 7.84 13.01
N GLU A 24 -9.08 7.04 13.93
CA GLU A 24 -8.75 7.15 15.36
C GLU A 24 -7.24 6.98 15.60
N LEU A 25 -6.60 5.98 14.99
CA LEU A 25 -5.16 5.76 15.11
C LEU A 25 -4.36 6.96 14.63
N GLU A 26 -4.71 7.55 13.47
CA GLU A 26 -4.00 8.72 12.94
C GLU A 26 -4.19 9.95 13.84
N LEU A 27 -5.40 10.18 14.37
CA LEU A 27 -5.66 11.26 15.32
C LEU A 27 -4.89 11.08 16.63
N LEU A 28 -4.79 9.86 17.15
CA LEU A 28 -3.98 9.57 18.34
C LEU A 28 -2.49 9.81 18.06
N GLY A 29 -2.01 9.47 16.87
CA GLY A 29 -0.63 9.76 16.45
C GLY A 29 -0.33 11.28 16.44
N LEU A 30 -1.26 12.09 15.94
CA LEU A 30 -1.12 13.55 15.95
C LEU A 30 -1.11 14.14 17.36
N THR A 31 -2.02 13.68 18.23
CA THR A 31 -2.15 14.22 19.59
C THR A 31 -0.99 13.80 20.49
N ALA A 32 -0.45 12.58 20.31
CA ALA A 32 0.66 12.07 21.10
C ALA A 32 1.99 12.86 20.88
N ASN A 33 2.15 13.51 19.75
CA ASN A 33 3.38 14.23 19.41
C ASN A 33 3.42 15.71 19.89
N ASN A 34 2.36 16.24 20.54
CA ASN A 34 2.30 17.59 21.14
C ASN A 34 2.91 18.67 20.24
N LEU A 35 2.48 18.76 18.99
CA LEU A 35 3.04 19.67 17.99
C LEU A 35 2.79 21.14 18.38
N PHE A 36 3.85 21.92 18.57
CA PHE A 36 3.76 23.36 18.73
C PHE A 36 3.45 24.03 17.37
N PHE A 37 2.95 25.27 17.40
CA PHE A 37 2.50 25.99 16.19
C PHE A 37 3.57 26.06 15.07
N LYS A 38 4.83 26.32 15.42
CA LYS A 38 5.93 26.40 14.46
C LYS A 38 6.21 25.05 13.79
N GLU A 39 6.16 23.98 14.57
CA GLU A 39 6.35 22.61 14.08
C GLU A 39 5.17 22.16 13.23
N ALA A 40 3.95 22.51 13.62
CA ALA A 40 2.74 22.24 12.82
C ALA A 40 2.80 22.94 11.45
N PHE A 41 3.25 24.21 11.40
CA PHE A 41 3.42 24.93 10.14
C PHE A 41 4.49 24.30 9.25
N ALA A 42 5.64 23.94 9.81
CA ALA A 42 6.72 23.26 9.10
C ALA A 42 6.26 21.89 8.59
N LEU A 43 5.50 21.14 9.38
CA LEU A 43 4.91 19.86 9.00
C LEU A 43 3.95 20.01 7.82
N ILE A 44 3.02 20.98 7.87
CA ILE A 44 2.07 21.24 6.77
C ILE A 44 2.83 21.58 5.47
N LEU A 45 3.85 22.45 5.57
CA LEU A 45 4.68 22.80 4.42
C LEU A 45 5.39 21.55 3.85
N THR A 46 5.94 20.73 4.72
CA THR A 46 6.68 19.51 4.32
C THR A 46 5.76 18.45 3.74
N ILE A 47 4.55 18.26 4.30
CA ILE A 47 3.52 17.41 3.71
C ILE A 47 3.14 17.92 2.31
N SER A 48 3.10 19.23 2.09
CA SER A 48 2.81 19.80 0.77
C SER A 48 3.85 19.40 -0.30
N LEU A 49 5.10 19.12 0.09
CA LEU A 49 6.14 18.64 -0.81
C LEU A 49 5.83 17.23 -1.36
N LEU A 50 5.06 16.43 -0.64
CA LEU A 50 4.61 15.12 -1.15
C LEU A 50 3.77 15.27 -2.43
N GLY A 51 3.22 16.47 -2.68
CA GLY A 51 2.56 16.83 -3.94
C GLY A 51 3.43 16.56 -5.18
N ILE A 52 4.77 16.58 -5.04
CA ILE A 52 5.71 16.32 -6.14
C ILE A 52 5.46 14.96 -6.79
N TYR A 53 5.14 13.92 -6.01
CA TYR A 53 4.81 12.60 -6.54
C TYR A 53 3.29 12.34 -6.59
N LEU A 54 2.52 12.92 -5.65
CA LEU A 54 1.06 12.71 -5.59
C LEU A 54 0.34 13.33 -6.79
N ILE A 55 0.77 14.49 -7.28
CA ILE A 55 0.12 15.15 -8.42
C ILE A 55 0.31 14.33 -9.71
N PRO A 56 1.53 13.90 -10.11
CA PRO A 56 1.70 12.99 -11.24
C PRO A 56 0.93 11.68 -11.11
N PHE A 57 0.93 11.08 -9.90
CA PHE A 57 0.15 9.87 -9.65
C PHE A 57 -1.35 10.10 -9.83
N ALA A 58 -1.89 11.19 -9.26
CA ALA A 58 -3.29 11.55 -9.42
C ALA A 58 -3.66 11.80 -10.89
N ALA A 59 -2.78 12.42 -11.67
CA ALA A 59 -2.96 12.60 -13.11
C ALA A 59 -3.00 11.25 -13.86
N ALA A 60 -2.11 10.31 -13.51
CA ALA A 60 -2.11 8.97 -14.09
C ALA A 60 -3.39 8.20 -13.71
N ILE A 61 -3.82 8.25 -12.46
CA ILE A 61 -5.08 7.63 -12.00
C ILE A 61 -6.29 8.26 -12.69
N PHE A 62 -6.30 9.60 -12.83
CA PHE A 62 -7.38 10.28 -13.58
C PHE A 62 -7.46 9.78 -15.02
N TYR A 63 -6.32 9.67 -15.71
CA TYR A 63 -6.27 9.11 -17.05
C TYR A 63 -6.79 7.67 -17.11
N LEU A 64 -6.30 6.78 -16.22
CA LEU A 64 -6.75 5.39 -16.17
C LEU A 64 -8.24 5.26 -15.82
N SER A 65 -8.72 6.09 -14.90
CA SER A 65 -10.13 6.11 -14.49
C SER A 65 -11.05 6.53 -15.64
N LYS A 66 -10.63 7.49 -16.45
CA LYS A 66 -11.36 7.86 -17.68
C LYS A 66 -11.30 6.74 -18.72
N LYS A 67 -10.13 6.16 -18.94
CA LYS A 67 -9.91 5.08 -19.90
C LYS A 67 -10.73 3.83 -19.58
N PHE A 68 -10.86 3.47 -18.30
CA PHE A 68 -11.56 2.27 -17.83
C PHE A 68 -12.98 2.57 -17.31
N HIS A 69 -13.49 3.78 -17.51
CA HIS A 69 -14.85 4.22 -17.10
C HIS A 69 -15.16 4.01 -15.62
N MET A 70 -14.17 4.19 -14.75
CA MET A 70 -14.31 3.95 -13.32
C MET A 70 -15.28 4.93 -12.64
N ASN A 71 -16.08 4.41 -11.72
CA ASN A 71 -16.94 5.23 -10.86
C ASN A 71 -16.11 5.94 -9.78
N LEU A 72 -16.38 7.24 -9.57
CA LEU A 72 -15.72 8.05 -8.55
C LEU A 72 -15.81 7.43 -7.14
N ASN A 73 -16.93 6.80 -6.79
CA ASN A 73 -17.07 6.13 -5.49
C ASN A 73 -16.04 5.01 -5.30
N VAL A 74 -15.71 4.26 -6.36
CA VAL A 74 -14.69 3.21 -6.30
C VAL A 74 -13.33 3.83 -6.01
N ILE A 75 -12.99 4.95 -6.68
CA ILE A 75 -11.74 5.68 -6.48
C ILE A 75 -11.61 6.14 -5.02
N ILE A 76 -12.62 6.84 -4.50
CA ILE A 76 -12.64 7.36 -3.12
C ILE A 76 -12.51 6.21 -2.10
N VAL A 77 -13.32 5.17 -2.24
CA VAL A 77 -13.32 4.03 -1.31
C VAL A 77 -11.98 3.28 -1.34
N SER A 78 -11.34 3.19 -2.52
CA SER A 78 -10.00 2.58 -2.65
C SER A 78 -8.92 3.41 -1.94
N CYS A 79 -8.91 4.73 -2.10
CA CYS A 79 -7.99 5.61 -1.38
C CYS A 79 -8.19 5.50 0.15
N LEU A 80 -9.45 5.55 0.62
CA LEU A 80 -9.75 5.43 2.04
C LEU A 80 -9.35 4.07 2.62
N SER A 81 -9.47 2.98 1.84
CA SER A 81 -9.06 1.66 2.29
C SER A 81 -7.56 1.58 2.53
N GLY A 82 -6.77 2.12 1.61
CA GLY A 82 -5.31 2.18 1.76
C GLY A 82 -4.88 3.07 2.92
N LEU A 83 -5.40 4.31 2.93
CA LEU A 83 -5.02 5.34 3.90
C LEU A 83 -5.33 4.91 5.35
N TYR A 84 -6.51 4.38 5.60
CA TYR A 84 -6.96 4.09 6.96
C TYR A 84 -6.97 2.61 7.32
N ILE A 85 -7.50 1.73 6.46
CA ILE A 85 -7.59 0.31 6.80
C ILE A 85 -6.21 -0.35 6.77
N SER A 86 -5.47 -0.18 5.67
CA SER A 86 -4.12 -0.77 5.56
C SER A 86 -3.19 -0.19 6.61
N GLY A 87 -3.20 1.12 6.83
CA GLY A 87 -2.39 1.80 7.82
C GLY A 87 -2.64 1.30 9.23
N PHE A 88 -3.92 1.18 9.64
CA PHE A 88 -4.31 0.67 10.95
C PHE A 88 -3.88 -0.80 11.15
N LEU A 89 -4.29 -1.68 10.25
CA LEU A 89 -4.03 -3.10 10.39
C LEU A 89 -2.53 -3.43 10.30
N ALA A 90 -1.79 -2.75 9.41
CA ALA A 90 -0.35 -2.95 9.29
C ALA A 90 0.39 -2.45 10.55
N SER A 91 -0.01 -1.34 11.15
CA SER A 91 0.57 -0.87 12.41
C SER A 91 0.39 -1.91 13.52
N CYS A 92 -0.82 -2.45 13.68
CA CYS A 92 -1.09 -3.51 14.66
C CYS A 92 -0.29 -4.79 14.34
N GLY A 93 -0.28 -5.22 13.07
CA GLY A 93 0.41 -6.42 12.63
C GLY A 93 1.92 -6.32 12.78
N ASN A 94 2.53 -5.20 12.38
CA ASN A 94 3.97 -4.97 12.54
C ASN A 94 4.38 -5.00 14.02
N HIS A 95 3.56 -4.42 14.91
CA HIS A 95 3.81 -4.47 16.34
C HIS A 95 3.79 -5.92 16.87
N LEU A 96 2.76 -6.70 16.56
CA LEU A 96 2.62 -8.08 17.02
C LEU A 96 3.73 -8.99 16.48
N VAL A 97 4.03 -8.91 15.18
CA VAL A 97 5.07 -9.73 14.55
C VAL A 97 6.47 -9.29 15.01
N GLY A 98 6.69 -7.99 15.19
CA GLY A 98 7.94 -7.47 15.78
C GLY A 98 8.17 -7.98 17.20
N GLN A 99 7.13 -8.02 18.04
CA GLN A 99 7.21 -8.65 19.37
C GLN A 99 7.54 -10.14 19.27
N PHE A 100 6.91 -10.88 18.36
CA PHE A 100 7.21 -12.29 18.14
C PHE A 100 8.69 -12.52 17.77
N TRP A 101 9.25 -11.71 16.86
CA TRP A 101 10.67 -11.80 16.53
C TRP A 101 11.58 -11.48 17.72
N SER A 102 11.18 -10.56 18.61
CA SER A 102 11.96 -10.26 19.82
C SER A 102 12.05 -11.43 20.81
N TYR A 103 11.11 -12.35 20.77
CA TYR A 103 11.17 -13.60 21.53
C TYR A 103 12.10 -14.65 20.93
N ILE A 104 12.17 -14.70 19.58
CA ILE A 104 12.92 -15.74 18.87
C ILE A 104 14.38 -15.34 18.64
N ILE A 105 14.62 -14.03 18.40
CA ILE A 105 15.94 -13.50 18.09
C ILE A 105 16.49 -12.78 19.32
N PRO A 106 17.41 -13.41 20.09
CA PRO A 106 17.92 -12.80 21.32
C PRO A 106 18.82 -11.58 21.07
N SER A 107 19.44 -11.51 19.89
CA SER A 107 20.35 -10.42 19.53
C SER A 107 19.60 -9.15 19.16
N LYS A 108 19.72 -8.11 20.00
CA LYS A 108 19.15 -6.78 19.72
C LYS A 108 19.73 -6.14 18.44
N ASP A 109 21.00 -6.39 18.16
CA ASP A 109 21.66 -5.85 16.95
C ASP A 109 21.11 -6.54 15.70
N ALA A 110 20.89 -7.86 15.74
CA ALA A 110 20.26 -8.58 14.63
C ALA A 110 18.82 -8.08 14.40
N LEU A 111 18.03 -7.87 15.45
CA LEU A 111 16.69 -7.30 15.35
C LEU A 111 16.69 -5.88 14.79
N LYS A 112 17.64 -5.05 15.21
CA LYS A 112 17.79 -3.69 14.67
C LYS A 112 18.11 -3.69 13.17
N LEU A 113 18.88 -4.67 12.70
CA LEU A 113 19.30 -4.77 11.30
C LEU A 113 18.26 -5.46 10.40
N TRP A 114 17.56 -6.46 10.91
CA TRP A 114 16.72 -7.35 10.11
C TRP A 114 15.24 -7.33 10.50
N GLY A 115 14.89 -6.68 11.62
CA GLY A 115 13.53 -6.72 12.17
C GLY A 115 12.47 -6.23 11.18
N ASP A 116 12.71 -5.10 10.53
CA ASP A 116 11.78 -4.55 9.54
C ASP A 116 11.71 -5.41 8.29
N ALA A 117 12.84 -5.95 7.83
CA ALA A 117 12.88 -6.88 6.70
C ALA A 117 12.09 -8.17 6.97
N LEU A 118 12.17 -8.70 8.18
CA LEU A 118 11.45 -9.91 8.59
C LEU A 118 9.95 -9.66 8.87
N THR A 119 9.58 -8.43 9.18
CA THR A 119 8.22 -8.08 9.63
C THR A 119 7.40 -7.45 8.51
N ALA A 120 7.84 -6.32 7.96
CA ALA A 120 7.02 -5.50 7.08
C ALA A 120 6.50 -6.25 5.83
N PRO A 121 7.31 -6.99 5.07
CA PRO A 121 6.82 -7.64 3.85
C PRO A 121 5.70 -8.64 4.11
N ILE A 122 5.85 -9.48 5.14
CA ILE A 122 4.88 -10.55 5.46
C ILE A 122 3.61 -10.03 6.14
N VAL A 123 3.66 -8.84 6.71
CA VAL A 123 2.51 -8.17 7.33
C VAL A 123 1.83 -7.24 6.34
N GLU A 124 2.58 -6.32 5.76
CA GLU A 124 2.02 -5.20 5.02
C GLU A 124 1.46 -5.61 3.66
N GLU A 125 2.19 -6.44 2.86
CA GLU A 125 1.69 -6.78 1.53
C GLU A 125 0.36 -7.55 1.59
N PRO A 126 0.18 -8.58 2.46
CA PRO A 126 -1.11 -9.23 2.64
C PRO A 126 -2.21 -8.29 3.16
N ILE A 127 -1.89 -7.37 4.06
CA ILE A 127 -2.87 -6.41 4.62
C ILE A 127 -3.30 -5.41 3.56
N LYS A 128 -2.39 -4.81 2.82
CA LYS A 128 -2.67 -3.89 1.72
C LYS A 128 -3.53 -4.56 0.64
N ALA A 129 -3.18 -5.79 0.27
CA ALA A 129 -3.98 -6.58 -0.66
C ALA A 129 -5.37 -6.91 -0.11
N SER A 130 -5.48 -7.27 1.17
CA SER A 130 -6.76 -7.58 1.81
C SER A 130 -7.70 -6.37 1.83
N SER A 131 -7.17 -5.16 2.07
CA SER A 131 -7.94 -3.92 2.04
C SER A 131 -8.42 -3.60 0.62
N ALA A 132 -7.57 -3.78 -0.40
CA ALA A 132 -7.95 -3.64 -1.81
C ALA A 132 -9.01 -4.68 -2.22
N ILE A 133 -8.83 -5.95 -1.81
CA ILE A 133 -9.80 -7.04 -2.07
C ILE A 133 -11.13 -6.75 -1.37
N LEU A 134 -11.12 -6.19 -0.16
CA LEU A 134 -12.36 -5.76 0.49
C LEU A 134 -13.13 -4.77 -0.39
N VAL A 135 -12.46 -3.75 -0.94
CA VAL A 135 -13.09 -2.82 -1.90
C VAL A 135 -13.63 -3.55 -3.12
N ILE A 136 -12.85 -4.45 -3.72
CA ILE A 136 -13.31 -5.27 -4.86
C ILE A 136 -14.60 -6.04 -4.52
N THR A 137 -14.74 -6.53 -3.27
CA THR A 137 -15.97 -7.22 -2.84
C THR A 137 -17.16 -6.29 -2.63
N LEU A 138 -16.93 -5.00 -2.36
CA LEU A 138 -18.00 -3.99 -2.29
C LEU A 138 -18.54 -3.63 -3.68
N PHE A 139 -17.69 -3.75 -4.71
CA PHE A 139 -18.01 -3.44 -6.11
C PHE A 139 -17.81 -4.66 -7.02
N PRO A 140 -18.70 -5.66 -6.98
CA PRO A 140 -18.47 -6.99 -7.58
C PRO A 140 -18.46 -7.02 -9.11
N ARG A 141 -18.77 -5.91 -9.79
CA ARG A 141 -18.80 -5.81 -11.26
C ARG A 141 -17.55 -5.17 -11.85
N LEU A 142 -16.50 -4.98 -11.06
CA LEU A 142 -15.25 -4.41 -11.57
C LEU A 142 -14.56 -5.40 -12.53
N THR A 143 -14.08 -4.88 -13.64
CA THR A 143 -13.19 -5.57 -14.57
C THR A 143 -11.81 -5.78 -13.92
N LEU A 144 -10.95 -6.62 -14.50
CA LEU A 144 -9.60 -6.81 -13.98
C LEU A 144 -8.76 -5.51 -14.08
N LYS A 145 -9.00 -4.68 -15.12
CA LYS A 145 -8.37 -3.36 -15.28
C LYS A 145 -8.74 -2.42 -14.14
N GLU A 146 -10.02 -2.36 -13.77
CA GLU A 146 -10.49 -1.56 -12.66
C GLU A 146 -9.97 -2.08 -11.31
N LYS A 147 -9.90 -3.41 -11.12
CA LYS A 147 -9.30 -4.01 -9.92
C LYS A 147 -7.83 -3.66 -9.76
N LEU A 148 -7.07 -3.57 -10.87
CA LEU A 148 -5.70 -3.08 -10.84
C LEU A 148 -5.64 -1.64 -10.34
N VAL A 149 -6.52 -0.75 -10.82
CA VAL A 149 -6.58 0.65 -10.33
C VAL A 149 -6.98 0.72 -8.86
N VAL A 150 -7.91 -0.13 -8.39
CA VAL A 150 -8.25 -0.25 -6.96
C VAL A 150 -7.00 -0.59 -6.14
N ALA A 151 -6.20 -1.55 -6.60
CA ALA A 151 -4.97 -1.95 -5.90
C ALA A 151 -3.91 -0.84 -5.90
N LEU A 152 -3.73 -0.11 -7.02
CA LEU A 152 -2.86 1.07 -7.10
C LEU A 152 -3.27 2.15 -6.09
N LEU A 153 -4.57 2.47 -6.03
CA LEU A 153 -5.10 3.48 -5.12
C LEU A 153 -4.99 3.07 -3.64
N SER A 154 -5.23 1.80 -3.34
CA SER A 154 -5.05 1.27 -1.97
C SER A 154 -3.58 1.34 -1.55
N GLY A 155 -2.66 0.93 -2.43
CA GLY A 155 -1.22 1.03 -2.16
C GLY A 155 -0.74 2.48 -1.98
N MET A 156 -1.24 3.42 -2.80
CA MET A 156 -0.91 4.84 -2.66
C MET A 156 -1.51 5.45 -1.39
N GLY A 157 -2.72 5.04 -1.01
CA GLY A 157 -3.32 5.48 0.27
C GLY A 157 -2.46 5.06 1.46
N PHE A 158 -1.98 3.80 1.47
CA PHE A 158 -1.06 3.31 2.48
C PHE A 158 0.25 4.11 2.50
N GLN A 159 0.86 4.32 1.32
CA GLN A 159 2.08 5.11 1.20
C GLN A 159 1.91 6.51 1.79
N LEU A 160 0.82 7.19 1.47
CA LEU A 160 0.55 8.53 2.00
C LEU A 160 0.40 8.52 3.53
N ALA A 161 -0.31 7.52 4.11
CA ALA A 161 -0.42 7.37 5.56
C ALA A 161 0.94 7.17 6.21
N GLU A 162 1.77 6.31 5.61
CA GLU A 162 3.11 6.04 6.11
C GLU A 162 4.02 7.27 6.00
N ASP A 163 4.04 7.95 4.86
CA ASP A 163 4.85 9.15 4.65
C ASP A 163 4.48 10.26 5.65
N ILE A 164 3.19 10.46 5.91
CA ILE A 164 2.71 11.41 6.93
C ILE A 164 3.20 10.99 8.33
N ARG A 165 3.16 9.71 8.68
CA ARG A 165 3.67 9.22 9.97
C ARG A 165 5.16 9.47 10.13
N TYR A 166 5.97 9.19 9.11
CA TYR A 166 7.41 9.49 9.15
C TYR A 166 7.67 10.98 9.37
N LEU A 167 6.90 11.86 8.72
CA LEU A 167 7.01 13.30 8.93
C LEU A 167 6.58 13.73 10.33
N ILE A 168 5.49 13.16 10.87
CA ILE A 168 5.05 13.44 12.25
C ILE A 168 6.08 12.96 13.27
N GLN A 169 6.77 11.84 13.02
CA GLN A 169 7.79 11.29 13.90
C GLN A 169 9.15 12.01 13.80
N ALA A 170 9.35 12.82 12.77
CA ALA A 170 10.54 13.65 12.65
C ALA A 170 10.56 14.68 13.80
N LYS A 171 11.53 14.52 14.73
CA LYS A 171 11.58 15.21 16.03
C LYS A 171 12.01 16.68 15.96
N SER A 172 12.41 17.18 14.79
CA SER A 172 12.89 18.55 14.62
C SER A 172 12.57 19.08 13.23
N ILE A 173 12.51 20.39 13.08
CA ILE A 173 12.35 21.06 11.79
C ILE A 173 13.48 20.66 10.83
N ASP A 174 14.69 20.49 11.32
CA ASP A 174 15.87 20.12 10.52
C ASP A 174 15.78 18.69 9.96
N SER A 175 15.01 17.80 10.59
CA SER A 175 14.77 16.43 10.11
C SER A 175 13.59 16.31 9.16
N LEU A 176 12.64 17.24 9.17
CA LEU A 176 11.42 17.18 8.33
C LEU A 176 11.75 17.21 6.84
N VAL A 177 12.58 18.15 6.38
CA VAL A 177 12.90 18.28 4.94
C VAL A 177 13.69 17.08 4.42
N PRO A 178 14.76 16.62 5.10
CA PRO A 178 15.45 15.38 4.70
C PRO A 178 14.52 14.17 4.63
N THR A 179 13.64 13.98 5.63
CA THR A 179 12.65 12.90 5.62
C THR A 179 11.71 13.00 4.40
N ALA A 180 11.19 14.20 4.09
CA ALA A 180 10.35 14.38 2.92
C ALA A 180 11.09 14.06 1.61
N ILE A 181 12.33 14.50 1.46
CA ILE A 181 13.15 14.21 0.28
C ILE A 181 13.37 12.69 0.13
N GLU A 182 13.66 12.00 1.22
CA GLU A 182 13.79 10.54 1.23
C GLU A 182 12.50 9.87 0.75
N ARG A 183 11.35 10.23 1.33
CA ARG A 183 10.05 9.66 0.96
C ARG A 183 9.69 9.97 -0.50
N ILE A 184 9.93 11.18 -0.99
CA ILE A 184 9.68 11.58 -2.37
C ILE A 184 10.60 10.81 -3.33
N SER A 185 11.88 10.65 -3.02
CA SER A 185 12.86 9.98 -3.88
C SER A 185 12.54 8.50 -4.12
N THR A 186 11.90 7.85 -3.16
CA THR A 186 11.52 6.43 -3.22
C THR A 186 10.08 6.20 -3.66
N ALA A 187 9.26 7.25 -3.72
CA ALA A 187 7.80 7.14 -3.92
C ALA A 187 7.39 6.40 -5.21
N VAL A 188 8.15 6.56 -6.31
CA VAL A 188 7.83 5.96 -7.62
C VAL A 188 7.90 4.43 -7.58
N THR A 189 8.73 3.85 -6.73
CA THR A 189 8.97 2.41 -6.64
C THR A 189 8.47 1.80 -5.33
N SER A 190 7.62 2.53 -4.61
CA SER A 190 7.17 2.19 -3.27
C SER A 190 5.84 1.38 -3.26
N HIS A 191 5.04 1.54 -2.22
CA HIS A 191 3.91 0.66 -1.86
C HIS A 191 2.83 0.51 -2.94
N TRP A 192 2.53 1.56 -3.73
CA TRP A 192 1.46 1.48 -4.74
C TRP A 192 1.73 0.42 -5.81
N VAL A 193 2.99 0.27 -6.24
CA VAL A 193 3.36 -0.71 -7.25
C VAL A 193 3.45 -2.12 -6.65
N HIS A 194 4.02 -2.28 -5.45
CA HIS A 194 4.07 -3.55 -4.72
C HIS A 194 2.66 -4.09 -4.45
N THR A 195 1.79 -3.24 -3.90
CA THR A 195 0.39 -3.58 -3.61
C THR A 195 -0.38 -3.98 -4.88
N ALA A 196 -0.17 -3.28 -6.00
CA ALA A 196 -0.84 -3.63 -7.25
C ALA A 196 -0.45 -5.02 -7.74
N ILE A 197 0.84 -5.33 -7.79
CA ILE A 197 1.33 -6.63 -8.25
C ILE A 197 0.86 -7.74 -7.31
N PHE A 198 1.06 -7.57 -6.00
CA PHE A 198 0.67 -8.57 -5.00
C PHE A 198 -0.84 -8.83 -5.01
N THR A 199 -1.65 -7.77 -5.02
CA THR A 199 -3.12 -7.89 -5.00
C THR A 199 -3.64 -8.63 -6.21
N ILE A 200 -3.14 -8.34 -7.41
CA ILE A 200 -3.58 -9.04 -8.64
C ILE A 200 -3.15 -10.50 -8.60
N GLY A 201 -1.91 -10.79 -8.22
CA GLY A 201 -1.43 -12.17 -8.04
C GLY A 201 -2.30 -12.96 -7.06
N ALA A 202 -2.54 -12.41 -5.87
CA ALA A 202 -3.39 -12.99 -4.84
C ALA A 202 -4.83 -13.20 -5.33
N TYR A 203 -5.43 -12.16 -5.94
CA TYR A 203 -6.80 -12.20 -6.43
C TYR A 203 -7.02 -13.31 -7.47
N LEU A 204 -6.12 -13.41 -8.45
CA LEU A 204 -6.22 -14.42 -9.51
C LEU A 204 -6.04 -15.84 -8.97
N LEU A 205 -5.14 -16.04 -8.00
CA LEU A 205 -4.96 -17.31 -7.32
C LEU A 205 -6.19 -17.71 -6.51
N LEU A 206 -6.74 -16.80 -5.71
CA LEU A 206 -7.94 -17.01 -4.89
C LEU A 206 -9.18 -17.34 -5.75
N LYS A 207 -9.27 -16.75 -6.94
CA LYS A 207 -10.36 -17.02 -7.88
C LYS A 207 -10.15 -18.29 -8.73
N GLY A 208 -8.98 -18.91 -8.65
CA GLY A 208 -8.65 -20.06 -9.51
C GLY A 208 -8.63 -19.68 -10.99
N SER A 209 -8.25 -18.45 -11.31
CA SER A 209 -8.30 -17.94 -12.68
C SER A 209 -7.34 -18.69 -13.63
N ASN A 210 -7.77 -18.91 -14.85
CA ASN A 210 -6.97 -19.48 -15.94
C ASN A 210 -6.51 -18.44 -16.97
N LEU A 211 -6.72 -17.12 -16.71
CA LEU A 211 -6.26 -16.06 -17.62
C LEU A 211 -4.75 -16.02 -17.79
N PHE A 212 -4.05 -16.35 -16.75
CA PHE A 212 -2.59 -16.39 -16.70
C PHE A 212 -2.14 -17.72 -16.08
N SER A 213 -0.93 -18.17 -16.43
CA SER A 213 -0.39 -19.40 -15.84
C SER A 213 -0.26 -19.29 -14.33
N LYS A 214 -0.36 -20.41 -13.61
CA LYS A 214 -0.18 -20.45 -12.15
C LYS A 214 1.19 -19.92 -11.73
N GLN A 215 2.23 -20.19 -12.53
CA GLN A 215 3.58 -19.68 -12.28
C GLN A 215 3.63 -18.15 -12.33
N GLN A 216 2.94 -17.52 -13.30
CA GLN A 216 2.85 -16.05 -13.36
C GLN A 216 2.11 -15.47 -12.15
N GLN A 217 0.98 -16.08 -11.77
CA GLN A 217 0.20 -15.63 -10.61
C GLN A 217 1.02 -15.72 -9.31
N ILE A 218 1.76 -16.83 -9.12
CA ILE A 218 2.67 -17.03 -7.98
C ILE A 218 3.83 -16.05 -8.04
N PHE A 219 4.40 -15.79 -9.22
CA PHE A 219 5.47 -14.82 -9.40
C PHE A 219 5.02 -13.41 -8.98
N TRP A 220 3.82 -12.98 -9.40
CA TRP A 220 3.25 -11.70 -8.99
C TRP A 220 2.92 -11.65 -7.49
N LEU A 221 2.57 -12.76 -6.87
CA LEU A 221 2.37 -12.83 -5.43
C LEU A 221 3.68 -12.71 -4.64
N LEU A 222 4.73 -13.43 -5.06
CA LEU A 222 5.96 -13.55 -4.28
C LEU A 222 6.97 -12.42 -4.54
N SER A 223 7.03 -11.89 -5.76
CA SER A 223 8.03 -10.88 -6.12
C SER A 223 7.95 -9.61 -5.26
N PRO A 224 6.76 -9.02 -4.94
CA PRO A 224 6.71 -7.90 -4.02
C PRO A 224 7.21 -8.21 -2.62
N LEU A 225 6.93 -9.41 -2.10
CA LEU A 225 7.42 -9.84 -0.78
C LEU A 225 8.95 -9.89 -0.74
N VAL A 226 9.56 -10.52 -1.75
CA VAL A 226 11.02 -10.67 -1.83
C VAL A 226 11.70 -9.32 -2.00
N LEU A 227 11.19 -8.48 -2.92
CA LEU A 227 11.79 -7.16 -3.16
C LEU A 227 11.63 -6.24 -1.95
N HIS A 228 10.48 -6.28 -1.26
CA HIS A 228 10.25 -5.52 -0.04
C HIS A 228 11.15 -6.01 1.11
N PHE A 229 11.35 -7.33 1.24
CA PHE A 229 12.29 -7.89 2.19
C PHE A 229 13.72 -7.37 1.97
N ILE A 230 14.21 -7.41 0.72
CA ILE A 230 15.53 -6.90 0.39
C ILE A 230 15.60 -5.39 0.64
N TRP A 231 14.54 -4.64 0.30
CA TRP A 231 14.45 -3.20 0.52
C TRP A 231 14.62 -2.81 1.99
N ASN A 232 14.01 -3.55 2.91
CA ASN A 232 14.10 -3.29 4.35
C ASN A 232 15.31 -3.96 5.03
N SER A 233 16.15 -4.67 4.27
CA SER A 233 17.32 -5.36 4.80
C SER A 233 18.59 -4.50 4.70
N PRO A 234 19.66 -4.84 5.43
CA PRO A 234 20.95 -4.18 5.30
C PRO A 234 21.57 -4.23 3.90
N LEU A 235 21.03 -5.06 3.01
CA LEU A 235 21.50 -5.17 1.62
C LEU A 235 21.30 -3.87 0.83
N THR A 236 20.37 -3.01 1.23
CA THR A 236 20.16 -1.69 0.62
C THR A 236 21.32 -0.72 0.84
N SER A 237 22.21 -0.99 1.79
CA SER A 237 23.46 -0.24 1.95
C SER A 237 24.47 -0.47 0.82
N ILE A 238 24.29 -1.51 0.00
CA ILE A 238 25.10 -1.76 -1.17
C ILE A 238 24.81 -0.69 -2.23
N PRO A 239 25.83 0.04 -2.73
CA PRO A 239 25.63 1.08 -3.73
C PRO A 239 24.84 0.58 -4.96
N GLY A 240 23.79 1.30 -5.36
CA GLY A 240 22.93 0.94 -6.50
C GLY A 240 21.85 -0.09 -6.22
N MET A 241 21.80 -0.70 -5.03
CA MET A 241 20.79 -1.71 -4.70
C MET A 241 19.37 -1.14 -4.77
N THR A 242 19.12 0.06 -4.23
CA THR A 242 17.80 0.71 -4.28
C THR A 242 17.33 0.98 -5.71
N VAL A 243 18.26 1.39 -6.59
CA VAL A 243 17.99 1.58 -8.02
C VAL A 243 17.66 0.26 -8.70
N LEU A 244 18.42 -0.79 -8.40
CA LEU A 244 18.15 -2.14 -8.93
C LEU A 244 16.78 -2.65 -8.51
N LEU A 245 16.45 -2.58 -7.21
CA LEU A 245 15.15 -3.03 -6.70
C LEU A 245 13.99 -2.23 -7.31
N GLY A 246 14.14 -0.92 -7.37
CA GLY A 246 13.16 -0.04 -8.00
C GLY A 246 12.96 -0.35 -9.49
N THR A 247 14.05 -0.60 -10.21
CA THR A 247 13.96 -1.00 -11.63
C THR A 247 13.24 -2.33 -11.78
N LEU A 248 13.58 -3.33 -10.96
CA LEU A 248 12.96 -4.65 -11.03
C LEU A 248 11.45 -4.59 -10.77
N ILE A 249 11.02 -3.88 -9.74
CA ILE A 249 9.59 -3.79 -9.41
C ILE A 249 8.80 -3.07 -10.51
N LEU A 250 9.37 -2.02 -11.13
CA LEU A 250 8.74 -1.32 -12.24
C LEU A 250 8.67 -2.18 -13.51
N LEU A 251 9.68 -2.99 -13.79
CA LEU A 251 9.64 -3.93 -14.92
C LEU A 251 8.56 -5.01 -14.71
N ILE A 252 8.44 -5.56 -13.50
CA ILE A 252 7.39 -6.53 -13.16
C ILE A 252 6.01 -5.88 -13.28
N PHE A 253 5.86 -4.65 -12.79
CA PHE A 253 4.61 -3.91 -12.92
C PHE A 253 4.27 -3.60 -14.37
N GLY A 254 5.25 -3.20 -15.17
CA GLY A 254 5.07 -2.92 -16.60
C GLY A 254 4.59 -4.15 -17.36
N ASP A 255 5.18 -5.33 -17.10
CA ASP A 255 4.73 -6.61 -17.67
C ASP A 255 3.28 -6.94 -17.25
N LEU A 256 2.97 -6.84 -15.95
CA LEU A 256 1.62 -7.05 -15.43
C LEU A 256 0.62 -6.08 -16.07
N PHE A 257 0.94 -4.78 -16.08
CA PHE A 257 0.08 -3.75 -16.63
C PHE A 257 -0.19 -3.97 -18.12
N GLN A 258 0.83 -4.27 -18.91
CA GLN A 258 0.70 -4.55 -20.33
C GLN A 258 -0.24 -5.75 -20.57
N LYS A 259 -0.03 -6.86 -19.85
CA LYS A 259 -0.85 -8.05 -19.95
C LYS A 259 -2.33 -7.81 -19.61
N ILE A 260 -2.59 -7.03 -18.55
CA ILE A 260 -3.97 -6.68 -18.16
C ILE A 260 -4.58 -5.69 -19.15
N ASN A 261 -3.82 -4.71 -19.62
CA ASN A 261 -4.34 -3.70 -20.55
C ASN A 261 -4.73 -4.27 -21.92
N THR A 262 -4.15 -5.40 -22.33
CA THR A 262 -4.47 -6.10 -23.60
C THR A 262 -5.66 -7.04 -23.48
N LEU A 263 -6.22 -7.28 -22.30
CA LEU A 263 -7.45 -8.07 -22.14
C LEU A 263 -8.65 -7.30 -22.71
N ASP A 264 -9.68 -8.05 -23.11
CA ASP A 264 -10.98 -7.45 -23.47
C ASP A 264 -11.61 -6.76 -22.25
N ASP A 265 -12.41 -5.70 -22.49
CA ASP A 265 -13.00 -4.89 -21.43
C ASP A 265 -14.07 -5.63 -20.63
N ASP A 266 -14.61 -6.72 -21.16
CA ASP A 266 -15.68 -7.53 -20.55
C ASP A 266 -15.18 -8.66 -19.63
N VAL A 267 -13.88 -8.73 -19.35
CA VAL A 267 -13.34 -9.76 -18.47
C VAL A 267 -13.73 -9.47 -17.02
N LEU A 268 -14.93 -9.94 -16.65
CA LEU A 268 -15.47 -9.93 -15.28
C LEU A 268 -15.08 -11.24 -14.58
N PHE A 269 -14.68 -11.17 -13.29
CA PHE A 269 -14.39 -12.33 -12.44
C PHE A 269 -15.13 -12.23 -11.12
#